data_f3253e102d283ddecdc81051664067b9
#
_entry.id   f3253e102d283ddecdc81051664067b9
#
_cell.length_a   1.000
_cell.length_b   1.000
_cell.length_c   1.000
_cell.angle_alpha   90.00
_cell.angle_beta   90.00
_cell.angle_gamma   90.00
#
_symmetry.space_group_name_H-M   'P 1'
#
loop_
_entity.id
_entity.type
_entity.pdbx_description
1 polymer ?
#
loop_
_entity_poly.entity_id
_entity_poly.type
_entity_poly.pdbx_seq_one_letter_code
_entity_poly.pdbx_strand_id
1 'polypeptide(L)'
;MRTVIRAGIFYDGTLAEPKRDVVITFAEGKIESITAASEGGAYDRAAACVVPGLVNAHVHLEASGEAASQDAWSKATPNDRVIAAVANARKSVRAGVTTVRDLGCSGGVAQSVAAAVNRGAIPGPRISTAGAVICMTGGHGWFIGRQVDSPWEARKAVREQLLAGATCVKFIATGGVLTQGAVPGNAQLTPDELSAGIDEAHRHGLRAAAHAIGTLGIKNALRGGIDSVEHGHMLDDEAIELFKASGSYLVPTLTAPTCMLEHVAEGLQPAWAVAKAQTVAEEMRVNIARAYRAGVKIAGGSDAGTPYNLHENYAYEIELMQTLLGMTPREALHAATGVAGELIGLGTGILSPGMPADLLLLDDDFAKDIRILAKPLAVYKAGTLVD
;
A
#
# COMPACT_ATOMS: atom_id res chain seq x y z
N MET A 1 -28.41 6.47 8.67
CA MET A 1 -28.99 7.29 7.58
C MET A 1 -28.76 6.54 6.28
N ARG A 2 -29.74 6.51 5.38
CA ARG A 2 -29.61 5.90 4.06
C ARG A 2 -29.18 6.98 3.07
N THR A 3 -28.20 6.69 2.23
CA THR A 3 -27.66 7.63 1.23
C THR A 3 -27.82 7.02 -0.15
N VAL A 4 -28.22 7.84 -1.13
CA VAL A 4 -28.49 7.46 -2.50
C VAL A 4 -27.64 8.31 -3.43
N ILE A 5 -26.76 7.68 -4.22
CA ILE A 5 -25.87 8.37 -5.17
C ILE A 5 -26.14 7.90 -6.59
N ARG A 6 -26.32 8.86 -7.53
CA ARG A 6 -26.34 8.56 -8.97
C ARG A 6 -24.92 8.69 -9.55
N ALA A 7 -24.48 7.67 -10.27
CA ALA A 7 -23.22 7.64 -11.00
C ALA A 7 -23.50 7.58 -12.51
N GLY A 8 -22.96 8.54 -13.27
CA GLY A 8 -23.00 8.51 -14.73
C GLY A 8 -22.21 7.32 -15.27
N ILE A 9 -21.04 7.06 -14.70
CA ILE A 9 -20.20 5.88 -14.94
C ILE A 9 -19.82 5.27 -13.60
N PHE A 10 -19.86 3.96 -13.51
CA PHE A 10 -19.57 3.22 -12.28
C PHE A 10 -18.57 2.10 -12.56
N TYR A 11 -17.47 2.13 -11.82
CA TYR A 11 -16.46 1.08 -11.77
C TYR A 11 -16.52 0.39 -10.41
N ASP A 12 -16.61 -0.91 -10.41
CA ASP A 12 -16.76 -1.69 -9.18
C ASP A 12 -15.44 -2.11 -8.51
N GLY A 13 -14.30 -1.76 -9.13
CA GLY A 13 -12.96 -2.16 -8.64
C GLY A 13 -12.48 -3.50 -9.19
N THR A 14 -13.23 -4.14 -10.05
CA THR A 14 -12.81 -5.31 -10.85
C THR A 14 -12.42 -4.90 -12.27
N LEU A 15 -12.05 -5.89 -13.10
CA LEU A 15 -11.84 -5.68 -14.54
C LEU A 15 -13.14 -5.78 -15.37
N ALA A 16 -14.30 -5.88 -14.72
CA ALA A 16 -15.58 -5.87 -15.42
C ALA A 16 -15.80 -4.55 -16.18
N GLU A 17 -16.61 -4.60 -17.24
CA GLU A 17 -16.97 -3.38 -17.98
C GLU A 17 -17.73 -2.40 -17.08
N PRO A 18 -17.45 -1.09 -17.18
CA PRO A 18 -18.12 -0.09 -16.36
C PRO A 18 -19.62 -0.05 -16.66
N LYS A 19 -20.41 0.08 -15.61
CA LYS A 19 -21.85 0.30 -15.75
C LYS A 19 -22.14 1.78 -15.95
N ARG A 20 -23.18 2.09 -16.70
CA ARG A 20 -23.61 3.46 -16.94
C ARG A 20 -24.94 3.72 -16.28
N ASP A 21 -25.09 4.96 -15.82
CA ASP A 21 -26.32 5.50 -15.25
C ASP A 21 -26.92 4.59 -14.17
N VAL A 22 -26.18 4.43 -13.07
CA VAL A 22 -26.53 3.57 -11.95
C VAL A 22 -26.80 4.37 -10.68
N VAL A 23 -27.59 3.78 -9.80
CA VAL A 23 -27.87 4.28 -8.45
C VAL A 23 -27.23 3.33 -7.46
N ILE A 24 -26.41 3.91 -6.60
CA ILE A 24 -25.77 3.22 -5.48
C ILE A 24 -26.49 3.65 -4.21
N THR A 25 -27.06 2.70 -3.49
CA THR A 25 -27.70 2.93 -2.22
C THR A 25 -26.90 2.27 -1.10
N PHE A 26 -26.65 3.00 -0.02
CA PHE A 26 -25.94 2.47 1.14
C PHE A 26 -26.53 3.00 2.45
N ALA A 27 -26.47 2.16 3.48
CA ALA A 27 -26.84 2.50 4.85
C ALA A 27 -25.98 1.69 5.83
N GLU A 28 -25.86 2.17 7.06
CA GLU A 28 -25.10 1.47 8.12
C GLU A 28 -23.67 1.08 7.71
N GLY A 29 -23.06 1.91 6.87
CA GLY A 29 -21.68 1.71 6.39
C GLY A 29 -21.52 0.72 5.24
N LYS A 30 -22.59 0.12 4.72
CA LYS A 30 -22.57 -0.91 3.68
C LYS A 30 -23.42 -0.56 2.49
N ILE A 31 -22.99 -1.05 1.32
CA ILE A 31 -23.77 -0.96 0.09
C ILE A 31 -24.98 -1.90 0.21
N GLU A 32 -26.19 -1.38 0.04
CA GLU A 32 -27.43 -2.16 -0.01
C GLU A 32 -27.72 -2.66 -1.44
N SER A 33 -27.60 -1.76 -2.43
CA SER A 33 -27.91 -2.08 -3.81
C SER A 33 -27.17 -1.19 -4.79
N ILE A 34 -26.96 -1.73 -6.01
CA ILE A 34 -26.46 -1.03 -7.18
C ILE A 34 -27.40 -1.39 -8.35
N THR A 35 -28.24 -0.43 -8.77
CA THR A 35 -29.30 -0.64 -9.76
C THR A 35 -29.22 0.37 -10.89
N ALA A 36 -29.88 0.12 -12.00
CA ALA A 36 -30.01 1.12 -13.06
C ALA A 36 -30.79 2.36 -12.51
N ALA A 37 -30.41 3.55 -12.96
CA ALA A 37 -31.12 4.77 -12.63
C ALA A 37 -32.51 4.77 -13.30
N SER A 38 -33.51 5.28 -12.59
CA SER A 38 -34.87 5.53 -13.15
C SER A 38 -35.02 7.01 -13.46
N GLU A 39 -35.86 7.32 -14.49
CA GLU A 39 -36.26 8.69 -14.77
C GLU A 39 -36.98 9.28 -13.53
N GLY A 40 -36.58 10.50 -13.15
CA GLY A 40 -37.22 11.22 -12.02
C GLY A 40 -36.83 10.72 -10.63
N GLY A 41 -35.84 9.82 -10.50
CA GLY A 41 -35.35 9.36 -9.20
C GLY A 41 -34.77 10.50 -8.36
N ALA A 42 -35.04 10.49 -7.04
CA ALA A 42 -34.41 11.41 -6.08
C ALA A 42 -33.07 10.85 -5.61
N TYR A 43 -32.02 11.67 -5.64
CA TYR A 43 -30.66 11.31 -5.22
C TYR A 43 -30.13 12.36 -4.26
N ASP A 44 -29.38 11.93 -3.24
CA ASP A 44 -28.70 12.85 -2.32
C ASP A 44 -27.52 13.54 -3.01
N ARG A 45 -26.84 12.83 -3.92
CA ARG A 45 -25.74 13.34 -4.77
C ARG A 45 -25.72 12.67 -6.12
N ALA A 46 -25.08 13.36 -7.08
CA ALA A 46 -24.73 12.80 -8.39
C ALA A 46 -23.26 13.08 -8.69
N ALA A 47 -22.62 12.17 -9.43
CA ALA A 47 -21.27 12.31 -9.94
C ALA A 47 -21.16 11.80 -11.36
N ALA A 48 -20.22 12.36 -12.13
CA ALA A 48 -19.95 11.88 -13.48
C ALA A 48 -19.39 10.45 -13.45
N CYS A 49 -18.52 10.16 -12.46
CA CYS A 49 -17.95 8.85 -12.26
C CYS A 49 -17.88 8.49 -10.78
N VAL A 50 -18.10 7.21 -10.46
CA VAL A 50 -17.89 6.64 -9.12
C VAL A 50 -16.96 5.44 -9.23
N VAL A 51 -15.95 5.42 -8.35
CA VAL A 51 -14.97 4.34 -8.21
C VAL A 51 -14.86 3.90 -6.76
N PRO A 52 -14.30 2.72 -6.44
CA PRO A 52 -14.01 2.34 -5.05
C PRO A 52 -13.04 3.30 -4.38
N GLY A 53 -13.11 3.38 -3.06
CA GLY A 53 -12.05 3.98 -2.26
C GLY A 53 -10.72 3.27 -2.53
N LEU A 54 -9.66 4.06 -2.69
CA LEU A 54 -8.33 3.56 -3.00
C LEU A 54 -7.76 2.75 -1.83
N VAL A 55 -6.97 1.74 -2.15
CA VAL A 55 -6.32 0.83 -1.20
C VAL A 55 -4.81 0.90 -1.43
N ASN A 56 -4.07 1.44 -0.46
CA ASN A 56 -2.61 1.55 -0.53
C ASN A 56 -1.98 0.43 0.32
N ALA A 57 -1.41 -0.58 -0.35
CA ALA A 57 -0.87 -1.76 0.32
C ALA A 57 0.51 -1.56 0.95
N HIS A 58 1.12 -0.38 0.85
CA HIS A 58 2.42 -0.07 1.45
C HIS A 58 2.53 1.40 1.85
N VAL A 59 2.49 1.67 3.15
CA VAL A 59 2.74 2.99 3.73
C VAL A 59 3.56 2.88 5.02
N HIS A 60 4.13 4.02 5.44
CA HIS A 60 4.75 4.24 6.76
C HIS A 60 4.12 5.47 7.41
N LEU A 61 3.03 5.29 8.17
CA LEU A 61 2.25 6.40 8.72
C LEU A 61 3.04 7.33 9.64
N GLU A 62 4.09 6.84 10.31
CA GLU A 62 4.97 7.65 11.17
C GLU A 62 5.85 8.63 10.40
N ALA A 63 6.13 8.37 9.13
CA ALA A 63 7.01 9.15 8.28
C ALA A 63 6.21 10.16 7.45
N SER A 64 6.70 11.41 7.36
CA SER A 64 5.92 12.51 6.79
C SER A 64 5.80 12.49 5.26
N GLY A 65 6.76 11.86 4.57
CA GLY A 65 6.89 11.95 3.11
C GLY A 65 7.50 13.26 2.61
N GLU A 66 7.89 14.17 3.49
CA GLU A 66 8.59 15.40 3.11
C GLU A 66 10.06 15.15 2.74
N ALA A 67 10.75 16.16 2.22
CA ALA A 67 12.14 16.04 1.77
C ALA A 67 13.07 15.38 2.80
N ALA A 68 13.02 15.81 4.06
CA ALA A 68 13.85 15.28 5.15
C ALA A 68 13.17 14.15 5.95
N SER A 69 12.19 13.48 5.37
CA SER A 69 11.33 12.51 6.08
C SER A 69 12.13 11.44 6.82
N GLN A 70 13.13 10.83 6.18
CA GLN A 70 13.95 9.78 6.79
C GLN A 70 14.72 10.25 8.03
N ASP A 71 15.37 11.41 7.95
CA ASP A 71 16.13 11.97 9.06
C ASP A 71 15.20 12.39 10.22
N ALA A 72 14.09 13.05 9.90
CA ALA A 72 13.08 13.43 10.88
C ALA A 72 12.49 12.20 11.58
N TRP A 73 12.14 11.15 10.84
CA TRP A 73 11.58 9.91 11.40
C TRP A 73 12.56 9.21 12.34
N SER A 74 13.83 9.09 11.96
CA SER A 74 14.84 8.41 12.77
C SER A 74 15.09 9.11 14.11
N LYS A 75 14.89 10.44 14.18
CA LYS A 75 15.11 11.29 15.37
C LYS A 75 13.83 11.59 16.16
N ALA A 76 12.64 11.26 15.61
CA ALA A 76 11.35 11.58 16.20
C ALA A 76 11.16 10.90 17.55
N THR A 77 10.60 11.64 18.52
CA THR A 77 10.14 11.06 19.79
C THR A 77 8.91 10.17 19.56
N PRO A 78 8.56 9.26 20.47
CA PRO A 78 7.33 8.47 20.35
C PRO A 78 6.08 9.33 20.18
N ASN A 79 5.99 10.47 20.84
CA ASN A 79 4.83 11.37 20.72
C ASN A 79 4.78 12.04 19.34
N ASP A 80 5.91 12.50 18.80
CA ASP A 80 5.98 13.08 17.46
C ASP A 80 5.53 12.07 16.40
N ARG A 81 5.91 10.80 16.54
CA ARG A 81 5.51 9.72 15.65
C ARG A 81 3.99 9.47 15.66
N VAL A 82 3.37 9.49 16.85
CA VAL A 82 1.90 9.37 16.95
C VAL A 82 1.21 10.55 16.27
N ILE A 83 1.68 11.78 16.51
CA ILE A 83 1.11 13.00 15.91
C ILE A 83 1.23 12.94 14.39
N ALA A 84 2.41 12.56 13.87
CA ALA A 84 2.65 12.40 12.44
C ALA A 84 1.72 11.34 11.85
N ALA A 85 1.59 10.17 12.48
CA ALA A 85 0.75 9.08 11.99
C ALA A 85 -0.75 9.46 11.95
N VAL A 86 -1.24 10.21 12.94
CA VAL A 86 -2.62 10.75 12.93
C VAL A 86 -2.82 11.74 11.77
N ALA A 87 -1.88 12.68 11.60
CA ALA A 87 -1.94 13.66 10.51
C ALA A 87 -1.91 12.98 9.13
N ASN A 88 -1.02 12.02 8.94
CA ASN A 88 -0.85 11.28 7.68
C ASN A 88 -2.05 10.37 7.38
N ALA A 89 -2.62 9.71 8.39
CA ALA A 89 -3.87 8.95 8.23
C ALA A 89 -5.02 9.85 7.76
N ARG A 90 -5.14 11.07 8.31
CA ARG A 90 -6.14 12.04 7.86
C ARG A 90 -5.89 12.51 6.43
N LYS A 91 -4.64 12.80 6.05
CA LYS A 91 -4.26 13.17 4.68
C LYS A 91 -4.63 12.06 3.69
N SER A 92 -4.26 10.80 4.01
CA SER A 92 -4.58 9.64 3.18
C SER A 92 -6.07 9.52 2.89
N VAL A 93 -6.93 9.54 3.93
CA VAL A 93 -8.38 9.34 3.72
C VAL A 93 -9.02 10.49 2.97
N ARG A 94 -8.56 11.72 3.16
CA ARG A 94 -9.03 12.90 2.40
C ARG A 94 -8.66 12.84 0.92
N ALA A 95 -7.52 12.24 0.60
CA ALA A 95 -7.09 12.00 -0.78
C ALA A 95 -7.74 10.76 -1.42
N GLY A 96 -8.75 10.16 -0.78
CA GLY A 96 -9.48 9.02 -1.34
C GLY A 96 -8.91 7.65 -0.97
N VAL A 97 -7.83 7.57 -0.19
CA VAL A 97 -7.29 6.28 0.28
C VAL A 97 -8.08 5.83 1.52
N THR A 98 -9.01 4.90 1.34
CA THR A 98 -9.91 4.44 2.41
C THR A 98 -9.37 3.25 3.20
N THR A 99 -8.34 2.57 2.68
CA THR A 99 -7.66 1.45 3.33
C THR A 99 -6.16 1.54 3.09
N VAL A 100 -5.35 1.30 4.13
CA VAL A 100 -3.90 1.26 4.04
C VAL A 100 -3.34 0.02 4.75
N ARG A 101 -2.17 -0.44 4.30
CA ARG A 101 -1.32 -1.39 5.03
C ARG A 101 -0.03 -0.68 5.44
N ASP A 102 0.11 -0.42 6.74
CA ASP A 102 1.34 0.10 7.33
C ASP A 102 2.36 -1.03 7.52
N LEU A 103 3.48 -0.96 6.82
CA LEU A 103 4.49 -1.99 6.78
C LEU A 103 5.75 -1.66 7.57
N GLY A 104 5.61 -0.88 8.61
CA GLY A 104 6.68 -0.63 9.55
C GLY A 104 6.45 0.60 10.41
N CYS A 105 6.28 0.37 11.69
CA CYS A 105 6.19 1.41 12.71
C CYS A 105 6.95 1.00 13.97
N SER A 106 7.24 1.97 14.83
CA SER A 106 7.88 1.74 16.11
C SER A 106 6.87 1.80 17.26
N GLY A 107 7.16 1.11 18.36
CA GLY A 107 6.43 1.29 19.62
C GLY A 107 4.91 1.12 19.57
N GLY A 108 4.36 0.42 18.57
CA GLY A 108 2.91 0.21 18.46
C GLY A 108 2.10 1.43 17.99
N VAL A 109 2.74 2.40 17.34
CA VAL A 109 2.09 3.65 16.89
C VAL A 109 0.97 3.36 15.91
N ALA A 110 1.22 2.62 14.83
CA ALA A 110 0.20 2.34 13.81
C ALA A 110 -0.96 1.52 14.39
N GLN A 111 -0.71 0.59 15.33
CA GLN A 111 -1.76 -0.14 16.05
C GLN A 111 -2.64 0.80 16.88
N SER A 112 -2.03 1.76 17.57
CA SER A 112 -2.76 2.76 18.37
C SER A 112 -3.62 3.66 17.50
N VAL A 113 -3.10 4.11 16.35
CA VAL A 113 -3.84 4.93 15.38
C VAL A 113 -4.96 4.10 14.75
N ALA A 114 -4.72 2.85 14.35
CA ALA A 114 -5.74 1.95 13.83
C ALA A 114 -6.90 1.77 14.83
N ALA A 115 -6.59 1.52 16.09
CA ALA A 115 -7.59 1.42 17.15
C ALA A 115 -8.38 2.72 17.33
N ALA A 116 -7.74 3.88 17.24
CA ALA A 116 -8.40 5.19 17.34
C ALA A 116 -9.33 5.45 16.14
N VAL A 117 -8.91 5.12 14.92
CA VAL A 117 -9.73 5.21 13.69
C VAL A 117 -10.93 4.26 13.78
N ASN A 118 -10.71 3.01 14.21
CA ASN A 118 -11.77 2.00 14.27
C ASN A 118 -12.89 2.34 15.26
N ARG A 119 -12.57 3.03 16.37
CA ARG A 119 -13.59 3.52 17.33
C ARG A 119 -14.15 4.91 16.97
N GLY A 120 -13.76 5.48 15.84
CA GLY A 120 -14.23 6.80 15.37
C GLY A 120 -13.66 8.00 16.14
N ALA A 121 -12.60 7.82 16.94
CA ALA A 121 -11.98 8.91 17.72
C ALA A 121 -11.21 9.90 16.85
N ILE A 122 -10.68 9.44 15.71
CA ILE A 122 -9.96 10.26 14.73
C ILE A 122 -10.37 9.83 13.31
N PRO A 123 -10.38 10.76 12.33
CA PRO A 123 -10.55 10.40 10.93
C PRO A 123 -9.31 9.68 10.38
N GLY A 124 -9.52 8.71 9.49
CA GLY A 124 -8.43 7.98 8.83
C GLY A 124 -8.94 6.79 8.03
N PRO A 125 -8.09 6.14 7.22
CA PRO A 125 -8.42 4.92 6.48
C PRO A 125 -8.57 3.73 7.45
N ARG A 126 -9.07 2.58 6.96
CA ARG A 126 -8.84 1.32 7.65
C ARG A 126 -7.36 1.00 7.60
N ILE A 127 -6.77 0.57 8.71
CA ILE A 127 -5.34 0.35 8.83
C ILE A 127 -5.10 -1.13 9.17
N SER A 128 -4.43 -1.84 8.26
CA SER A 128 -3.69 -3.06 8.58
C SER A 128 -2.27 -2.66 8.96
N THR A 129 -1.66 -3.26 9.96
CA THR A 129 -0.32 -2.86 10.40
C THR A 129 0.55 -4.06 10.76
N ALA A 130 1.82 -3.98 10.36
CA ALA A 130 2.84 -4.98 10.70
C ALA A 130 3.50 -4.73 12.06
N GLY A 131 3.33 -3.54 12.63
CA GLY A 131 4.14 -3.13 13.77
C GLY A 131 5.62 -2.93 13.41
N ALA A 132 6.53 -3.39 14.24
CA ALA A 132 7.96 -3.33 13.94
C ALA A 132 8.33 -4.30 12.80
N VAL A 133 9.18 -3.85 11.87
CA VAL A 133 9.73 -4.73 10.85
C VAL A 133 10.66 -5.76 11.47
N ILE A 134 10.74 -6.96 10.91
CA ILE A 134 11.68 -8.01 11.35
C ILE A 134 12.89 -7.97 10.41
N CYS A 135 14.06 -7.62 10.95
CA CYS A 135 15.30 -7.42 10.20
C CYS A 135 16.48 -8.10 10.89
N MET A 136 17.57 -8.31 10.17
CA MET A 136 18.83 -8.76 10.78
C MET A 136 19.45 -7.64 11.64
N THR A 137 20.33 -7.99 12.57
CA THR A 137 21.08 -7.01 13.37
C THR A 137 21.85 -6.02 12.48
N GLY A 138 21.57 -4.71 12.67
CA GLY A 138 22.15 -3.63 11.85
C GLY A 138 21.68 -3.59 10.39
N GLY A 139 20.68 -4.36 10.00
CA GLY A 139 20.14 -4.42 8.66
C GLY A 139 19.30 -3.20 8.26
N HIS A 140 18.73 -3.25 7.05
CA HIS A 140 17.83 -2.19 6.59
C HIS A 140 16.62 -2.06 7.52
N GLY A 141 16.20 -0.82 7.83
CA GLY A 141 15.07 -0.54 8.70
C GLY A 141 15.29 -0.85 10.20
N TRP A 142 16.52 -1.12 10.63
CA TRP A 142 16.86 -1.50 12.01
C TRP A 142 16.30 -0.54 13.08
N PHE A 143 16.16 0.74 12.76
CA PHE A 143 15.70 1.79 13.69
C PHE A 143 14.20 1.75 14.00
N ILE A 144 13.42 1.02 13.21
CA ILE A 144 12.00 0.70 13.44
C ILE A 144 11.79 -0.83 13.53
N GLY A 145 12.88 -1.58 13.64
CA GLY A 145 12.90 -3.03 13.52
C GLY A 145 13.07 -3.76 14.84
N ARG A 146 12.51 -4.97 14.89
CA ARG A 146 12.88 -6.03 15.80
C ARG A 146 14.00 -6.84 15.13
N GLN A 147 15.23 -6.71 15.63
CA GLN A 147 16.39 -7.38 15.08
C GLN A 147 16.42 -8.86 15.48
N VAL A 148 16.75 -9.74 14.53
CA VAL A 148 16.80 -11.19 14.69
C VAL A 148 18.00 -11.77 13.92
N ASP A 149 18.63 -12.81 14.46
CA ASP A 149 19.82 -13.45 13.88
C ASP A 149 19.71 -14.99 13.97
N SER A 150 18.48 -15.52 14.06
CA SER A 150 18.21 -16.95 13.98
C SER A 150 16.74 -17.23 13.62
N PRO A 151 16.40 -18.45 13.11
CA PRO A 151 15.02 -18.87 12.87
C PRO A 151 14.14 -18.81 14.12
N TRP A 152 14.69 -19.08 15.29
CA TRP A 152 13.95 -19.03 16.56
C TRP A 152 13.60 -17.60 16.96
N GLU A 153 14.52 -16.66 16.75
CA GLU A 153 14.26 -15.24 16.99
C GLU A 153 13.25 -14.67 16.00
N ALA A 154 13.30 -15.09 14.72
CA ALA A 154 12.29 -14.72 13.74
C ALA A 154 10.88 -15.16 14.17
N ARG A 155 10.70 -16.42 14.61
CA ARG A 155 9.42 -16.90 15.18
C ARG A 155 8.99 -16.08 16.41
N LYS A 156 9.92 -15.81 17.30
CA LYS A 156 9.65 -15.00 18.51
C LYS A 156 9.21 -13.60 18.14
N ALA A 157 9.90 -12.96 17.19
CA ALA A 157 9.57 -11.62 16.73
C ALA A 157 8.15 -11.54 16.14
N VAL A 158 7.71 -12.54 15.37
CA VAL A 158 6.33 -12.64 14.87
C VAL A 158 5.33 -12.67 16.02
N ARG A 159 5.58 -13.49 17.05
CA ARG A 159 4.71 -13.59 18.24
C ARG A 159 4.66 -12.28 19.02
N GLU A 160 5.78 -11.56 19.10
CA GLU A 160 5.87 -10.24 19.73
C GLU A 160 5.01 -9.22 18.96
N GLN A 161 5.03 -9.22 17.61
CA GLN A 161 4.16 -8.35 16.81
C GLN A 161 2.67 -8.72 16.94
N LEU A 162 2.35 -10.02 16.95
CA LEU A 162 0.99 -10.50 17.18
C LEU A 162 0.48 -10.04 18.55
N LEU A 163 1.28 -10.20 19.60
CA LEU A 163 0.94 -9.73 20.96
C LEU A 163 0.70 -8.22 21.00
N ALA A 164 1.46 -7.45 20.21
CA ALA A 164 1.29 -6.00 20.08
C ALA A 164 0.08 -5.58 19.22
N GLY A 165 -0.68 -6.53 18.66
CA GLY A 165 -1.88 -6.26 17.87
C GLY A 165 -1.61 -6.02 16.37
N ALA A 166 -0.49 -6.50 15.85
CA ALA A 166 -0.24 -6.50 14.41
C ALA A 166 -1.25 -7.40 13.67
N THR A 167 -1.65 -7.00 12.47
CA THR A 167 -2.61 -7.70 11.60
C THR A 167 -1.93 -8.30 10.35
N CYS A 168 -0.66 -8.03 10.16
CA CYS A 168 0.25 -8.64 9.18
C CYS A 168 1.67 -8.60 9.75
N VAL A 169 2.65 -9.16 9.03
CA VAL A 169 4.07 -9.15 9.44
C VAL A 169 4.91 -8.63 8.29
N LYS A 170 5.97 -7.87 8.59
CA LYS A 170 6.94 -7.36 7.60
C LYS A 170 8.35 -7.86 7.90
N PHE A 171 8.95 -8.53 6.94
CA PHE A 171 10.35 -8.95 6.94
C PHE A 171 11.20 -8.02 6.06
N ILE A 172 12.49 -7.92 6.38
CA ILE A 172 13.48 -7.22 5.57
C ILE A 172 14.44 -8.26 4.97
N ALA A 173 14.15 -8.68 3.74
CA ALA A 173 14.92 -9.73 3.06
C ALA A 173 16.20 -9.22 2.38
N THR A 174 16.28 -7.91 2.08
CA THR A 174 17.47 -7.29 1.46
C THR A 174 17.84 -5.98 2.12
N GLY A 175 19.02 -5.45 1.79
CA GLY A 175 19.34 -4.05 2.00
C GLY A 175 18.38 -3.13 1.25
N GLY A 176 18.45 -1.82 1.52
CA GLY A 176 17.56 -0.83 0.92
C GLY A 176 18.24 0.52 0.67
N VAL A 177 17.47 1.41 0.03
CA VAL A 177 17.95 2.74 -0.38
C VAL A 177 18.24 3.63 0.82
N LEU A 178 17.34 3.67 1.81
CA LEU A 178 17.34 4.67 2.90
C LEU A 178 18.17 4.29 4.13
N THR A 179 18.95 3.21 4.11
CA THR A 179 19.86 2.85 5.23
C THR A 179 21.30 2.94 4.75
N GLN A 180 22.10 3.82 5.37
CA GLN A 180 23.51 3.94 5.04
C GLN A 180 24.23 2.62 5.32
N GLY A 181 25.12 2.18 4.40
CA GLY A 181 25.83 0.91 4.51
C GLY A 181 25.06 -0.32 4.01
N ALA A 182 23.73 -0.32 4.01
CA ALA A 182 22.95 -1.40 3.41
C ALA A 182 22.96 -1.28 1.86
N VAL A 183 23.18 -2.39 1.16
CA VAL A 183 23.20 -2.46 -0.32
C VAL A 183 21.88 -3.07 -0.79
N PRO A 184 21.08 -2.40 -1.64
CA PRO A 184 19.76 -2.88 -2.05
C PRO A 184 19.77 -4.29 -2.69
N GLY A 185 20.84 -4.65 -3.41
CA GLY A 185 21.00 -5.97 -4.04
C GLY A 185 21.33 -7.12 -3.09
N ASN A 186 21.81 -6.83 -1.87
CA ASN A 186 22.31 -7.85 -0.96
C ASN A 186 21.19 -8.44 -0.10
N ALA A 187 21.08 -9.78 -0.10
CA ALA A 187 20.22 -10.49 0.84
C ALA A 187 20.70 -10.29 2.30
N GLN A 188 19.74 -10.15 3.21
CA GLN A 188 20.00 -9.92 4.64
C GLN A 188 19.52 -11.09 5.49
N LEU A 189 18.20 -11.28 5.63
CA LEU A 189 17.70 -12.47 6.30
C LEU A 189 18.00 -13.73 5.47
N THR A 190 18.43 -14.78 6.13
CA THR A 190 18.70 -16.09 5.51
C THR A 190 17.39 -16.77 5.09
N PRO A 191 17.43 -17.77 4.18
CA PRO A 191 16.24 -18.56 3.82
C PRO A 191 15.56 -19.21 5.03
N ASP A 192 16.32 -19.70 6.01
CA ASP A 192 15.81 -20.38 7.19
C ASP A 192 15.10 -19.40 8.14
N GLU A 193 15.63 -18.19 8.32
CA GLU A 193 15.01 -17.13 9.12
C GLU A 193 13.70 -16.65 8.48
N LEU A 194 13.70 -16.41 7.17
CA LEU A 194 12.49 -16.03 6.43
C LEU A 194 11.43 -17.13 6.53
N SER A 195 11.78 -18.37 6.17
CA SER A 195 10.82 -19.48 6.20
C SER A 195 10.24 -19.72 7.59
N ALA A 196 11.08 -19.63 8.63
CA ALA A 196 10.61 -19.82 10.01
C ALA A 196 9.64 -18.72 10.45
N GLY A 197 9.95 -17.45 10.13
CA GLY A 197 9.08 -16.33 10.46
C GLY A 197 7.77 -16.34 9.67
N ILE A 198 7.82 -16.63 8.37
CA ILE A 198 6.64 -16.72 7.49
C ILE A 198 5.71 -17.86 7.93
N ASP A 199 6.26 -19.06 8.20
CA ASP A 199 5.49 -20.19 8.74
C ASP A 199 4.79 -19.84 10.05
N GLU A 200 5.47 -19.13 10.95
CA GLU A 200 4.88 -18.67 12.20
C GLU A 200 3.75 -17.67 11.98
N ALA A 201 3.91 -16.70 11.05
CA ALA A 201 2.86 -15.75 10.70
C ALA A 201 1.62 -16.47 10.17
N HIS A 202 1.79 -17.41 9.24
CA HIS A 202 0.70 -18.18 8.63
C HIS A 202 -0.04 -19.06 9.64
N ARG A 203 0.66 -19.67 10.62
CA ARG A 203 0.04 -20.42 11.71
C ARG A 203 -0.95 -19.59 12.54
N HIS A 204 -0.73 -18.29 12.59
CA HIS A 204 -1.61 -17.35 13.28
C HIS A 204 -2.59 -16.62 12.33
N GLY A 205 -2.68 -17.04 11.07
CA GLY A 205 -3.57 -16.43 10.07
C GLY A 205 -3.13 -15.03 9.63
N LEU A 206 -1.88 -14.64 9.90
CA LEU A 206 -1.33 -13.36 9.48
C LEU A 206 -0.67 -13.49 8.10
N ARG A 207 -0.90 -12.51 7.23
CA ARG A 207 -0.15 -12.38 5.99
C ARG A 207 1.24 -11.79 6.25
N ALA A 208 2.21 -12.25 5.46
CA ALA A 208 3.60 -11.86 5.54
C ALA A 208 4.03 -11.06 4.30
N ALA A 209 4.68 -9.93 4.51
CA ALA A 209 5.25 -9.07 3.48
C ALA A 209 6.78 -9.04 3.61
N ALA A 210 7.52 -8.95 2.49
CA ALA A 210 8.97 -8.82 2.50
C ALA A 210 9.44 -7.59 1.70
N HIS A 211 10.19 -6.69 2.35
CA HIS A 211 11.06 -5.77 1.61
C HIS A 211 12.13 -6.61 0.91
N ALA A 212 12.13 -6.62 -0.41
CA ALA A 212 13.14 -7.32 -1.19
C ALA A 212 13.37 -6.62 -2.53
N ILE A 213 14.53 -6.01 -2.69
CA ILE A 213 14.94 -5.32 -3.92
C ILE A 213 15.82 -6.25 -4.77
N GLY A 214 16.85 -6.87 -4.17
CA GLY A 214 17.79 -7.73 -4.85
C GLY A 214 17.27 -9.14 -5.13
N THR A 215 17.65 -9.69 -6.27
CA THR A 215 17.17 -10.97 -6.83
C THR A 215 17.22 -12.14 -5.84
N LEU A 216 18.32 -12.29 -5.10
CA LEU A 216 18.48 -13.41 -4.16
C LEU A 216 17.48 -13.31 -3.01
N GLY A 217 17.30 -12.11 -2.41
CA GLY A 217 16.34 -11.91 -1.34
C GLY A 217 14.90 -12.09 -1.80
N ILE A 218 14.56 -11.65 -3.01
CA ILE A 218 13.24 -11.89 -3.63
C ILE A 218 12.97 -13.40 -3.73
N LYS A 219 13.91 -14.17 -4.30
CA LYS A 219 13.76 -15.62 -4.43
C LYS A 219 13.67 -16.34 -3.07
N ASN A 220 14.48 -15.90 -2.10
CA ASN A 220 14.43 -16.45 -0.73
C ASN A 220 13.06 -16.24 -0.08
N ALA A 221 12.50 -15.03 -0.20
CA ALA A 221 11.18 -14.72 0.32
C ALA A 221 10.08 -15.54 -0.37
N LEU A 222 10.10 -15.62 -1.72
CA LEU A 222 9.13 -16.42 -2.48
C LEU A 222 9.20 -17.91 -2.14
N ARG A 223 10.40 -18.48 -2.04
CA ARG A 223 10.59 -19.88 -1.63
C ARG A 223 10.18 -20.14 -0.18
N GLY A 224 10.28 -19.13 0.68
CA GLY A 224 9.79 -19.16 2.05
C GLY A 224 8.27 -19.07 2.18
N GLY A 225 7.53 -18.82 1.09
CA GLY A 225 6.08 -18.76 1.06
C GLY A 225 5.48 -17.38 1.37
N ILE A 226 6.23 -16.30 1.10
CA ILE A 226 5.77 -14.92 1.36
C ILE A 226 4.48 -14.60 0.59
N ASP A 227 3.55 -13.84 1.19
CA ASP A 227 2.33 -13.42 0.52
C ASP A 227 2.55 -12.22 -0.41
N SER A 228 3.42 -11.28 -0.04
CA SER A 228 3.80 -10.17 -0.91
C SER A 228 5.28 -9.82 -0.83
N VAL A 229 5.84 -9.48 -1.99
CA VAL A 229 7.16 -8.85 -2.10
C VAL A 229 6.96 -7.37 -2.40
N GLU A 230 7.54 -6.55 -1.56
CA GLU A 230 7.56 -5.09 -1.71
C GLU A 230 8.79 -4.69 -2.53
N HIS A 231 8.63 -3.73 -3.41
CA HIS A 231 9.61 -3.24 -4.37
C HIS A 231 9.88 -4.23 -5.52
N GLY A 232 10.59 -5.33 -5.29
CA GLY A 232 10.86 -6.35 -6.31
C GLY A 232 11.67 -5.85 -7.52
N HIS A 233 12.49 -4.81 -7.38
CA HIS A 233 13.01 -4.06 -8.51
C HIS A 233 14.02 -4.84 -9.36
N MET A 234 14.80 -5.76 -8.76
CA MET A 234 15.83 -6.55 -9.47
C MET A 234 15.36 -7.99 -9.77
N LEU A 235 14.19 -8.09 -10.43
CA LEU A 235 13.63 -9.40 -10.82
C LEU A 235 14.37 -10.02 -12.00
N ASP A 236 14.70 -11.31 -11.91
CA ASP A 236 15.06 -12.14 -13.05
C ASP A 236 13.92 -13.09 -13.47
N ASP A 237 14.13 -13.87 -14.53
CA ASP A 237 13.10 -14.77 -15.07
C ASP A 237 12.68 -15.84 -14.06
N GLU A 238 13.62 -16.37 -13.26
CA GLU A 238 13.31 -17.35 -12.22
C GLU A 238 12.43 -16.75 -11.13
N ALA A 239 12.70 -15.51 -10.70
CA ALA A 239 11.86 -14.82 -9.72
C ALA A 239 10.42 -14.59 -10.24
N ILE A 240 10.27 -14.26 -11.53
CA ILE A 240 8.96 -14.13 -12.18
C ILE A 240 8.21 -15.47 -12.16
N GLU A 241 8.87 -16.57 -12.50
CA GLU A 241 8.23 -17.90 -12.45
C GLU A 241 7.87 -18.33 -11.02
N LEU A 242 8.70 -17.98 -10.02
CA LEU A 242 8.37 -18.21 -8.60
C LEU A 242 7.15 -17.41 -8.16
N PHE A 243 6.99 -16.15 -8.57
CA PHE A 243 5.76 -15.37 -8.31
C PHE A 243 4.52 -16.04 -8.89
N LYS A 244 4.61 -16.49 -10.15
CA LYS A 244 3.48 -17.17 -10.82
C LYS A 244 3.12 -18.48 -10.15
N ALA A 245 4.13 -19.26 -9.72
CA ALA A 245 3.91 -20.54 -9.05
C ALA A 245 3.33 -20.39 -7.64
N SER A 246 3.77 -19.38 -6.88
CA SER A 246 3.28 -19.13 -5.51
C SER A 246 1.95 -18.37 -5.48
N GLY A 247 1.64 -17.59 -6.52
CA GLY A 247 0.51 -16.66 -6.52
C GLY A 247 0.71 -15.44 -5.62
N SER A 248 1.93 -15.20 -5.13
CA SER A 248 2.30 -14.04 -4.31
C SER A 248 2.10 -12.74 -5.08
N TYR A 249 1.86 -11.66 -4.34
CA TYR A 249 1.68 -10.32 -4.90
C TYR A 249 3.00 -9.57 -5.00
N LEU A 250 3.17 -8.79 -6.05
CA LEU A 250 4.22 -7.78 -6.17
C LEU A 250 3.63 -6.40 -5.89
N VAL A 251 4.19 -5.68 -4.92
CA VAL A 251 3.83 -4.30 -4.58
C VAL A 251 4.97 -3.39 -5.00
N PRO A 252 4.90 -2.75 -6.18
CA PRO A 252 6.07 -2.20 -6.86
C PRO A 252 6.62 -0.90 -6.27
N THR A 253 5.79 -0.11 -5.57
CA THR A 253 6.19 1.15 -4.93
C THR A 253 6.96 2.09 -5.87
N LEU A 254 6.41 2.29 -7.06
CA LEU A 254 7.07 3.04 -8.15
C LEU A 254 7.38 4.50 -7.75
N THR A 255 6.52 5.10 -6.91
CA THR A 255 6.69 6.47 -6.42
C THR A 255 7.93 6.66 -5.56
N ALA A 256 8.33 5.69 -4.74
CA ALA A 256 9.41 5.89 -3.77
C ALA A 256 10.75 6.29 -4.42
N PRO A 257 11.32 5.55 -5.39
CA PRO A 257 12.52 6.01 -6.09
C PRO A 257 12.24 7.16 -7.07
N THR A 258 11.06 7.22 -7.69
CA THR A 258 10.71 8.23 -8.68
C THR A 258 10.66 9.62 -8.04
N CYS A 259 9.91 9.81 -6.95
CA CYS A 259 9.81 11.08 -6.24
C CYS A 259 11.18 11.57 -5.74
N MET A 260 12.02 10.69 -5.21
CA MET A 260 13.36 11.07 -4.79
C MET A 260 14.20 11.59 -5.96
N LEU A 261 14.13 10.95 -7.13
CA LEU A 261 14.93 11.31 -8.29
C LEU A 261 14.42 12.57 -8.98
N GLU A 262 13.13 12.85 -8.96
CA GLU A 262 12.55 14.10 -9.49
C GLU A 262 13.01 15.34 -8.74
N HIS A 263 13.41 15.18 -7.46
CA HIS A 263 13.82 16.28 -6.58
C HIS A 263 15.32 16.31 -6.28
N VAL A 264 16.15 15.58 -7.02
CA VAL A 264 17.61 15.55 -6.83
C VAL A 264 18.24 16.94 -6.90
N ALA A 265 17.72 17.82 -7.77
CA ALA A 265 18.22 19.17 -7.94
C ALA A 265 18.10 20.07 -6.68
N GLU A 266 17.23 19.70 -5.73
CA GLU A 266 17.08 20.41 -4.46
C GLU A 266 18.26 20.16 -3.49
N GLY A 267 19.05 19.10 -3.72
CA GLY A 267 20.24 18.77 -2.94
C GLY A 267 19.97 18.37 -1.47
N LEU A 268 18.73 18.04 -1.11
CA LEU A 268 18.33 17.72 0.27
C LEU A 268 18.55 16.26 0.64
N GLN A 269 18.79 15.38 -0.36
CA GLN A 269 19.04 13.97 -0.12
C GLN A 269 20.53 13.65 -0.08
N PRO A 270 20.99 12.74 0.81
CA PRO A 270 22.38 12.31 0.82
C PRO A 270 22.79 11.69 -0.53
N ALA A 271 23.96 12.05 -1.04
CA ALA A 271 24.46 11.56 -2.34
C ALA A 271 24.46 10.03 -2.44
N TRP A 272 24.77 9.31 -1.33
CA TRP A 272 24.75 7.86 -1.28
C TRP A 272 23.34 7.28 -1.47
N ALA A 273 22.30 7.96 -0.96
CA ALA A 273 20.91 7.53 -1.12
C ALA A 273 20.43 7.78 -2.56
N VAL A 274 20.78 8.93 -3.13
CA VAL A 274 20.48 9.26 -4.53
C VAL A 274 21.12 8.24 -5.49
N ALA A 275 22.39 7.89 -5.30
CA ALA A 275 23.08 6.90 -6.13
C ALA A 275 22.39 5.52 -6.08
N LYS A 276 21.95 5.08 -4.90
CA LYS A 276 21.19 3.84 -4.76
C LYS A 276 19.82 3.93 -5.43
N ALA A 277 19.11 5.06 -5.27
CA ALA A 277 17.82 5.26 -5.92
C ALA A 277 17.92 5.22 -7.44
N GLN A 278 18.98 5.80 -8.03
CA GLN A 278 19.26 5.73 -9.47
C GLN A 278 19.40 4.28 -9.96
N THR A 279 20.28 3.51 -9.31
CA THR A 279 20.47 2.09 -9.64
C THR A 279 19.18 1.29 -9.57
N VAL A 280 18.39 1.51 -8.51
CA VAL A 280 17.13 0.80 -8.29
C VAL A 280 16.07 1.19 -9.31
N ALA A 281 15.97 2.48 -9.66
CA ALA A 281 14.98 2.98 -10.61
C ALA A 281 15.21 2.48 -12.05
N GLU A 282 16.46 2.29 -12.47
CA GLU A 282 16.79 1.70 -13.77
C GLU A 282 16.28 0.27 -13.88
N GLU A 283 16.57 -0.57 -12.88
CA GLU A 283 16.10 -1.95 -12.80
C GLU A 283 14.56 -2.04 -12.68
N MET A 284 13.96 -1.19 -11.86
CA MET A 284 12.52 -1.13 -11.63
C MET A 284 11.74 -0.94 -12.93
N ARG A 285 12.12 0.05 -13.75
CA ARG A 285 11.39 0.39 -14.99
C ARG A 285 11.29 -0.77 -15.96
N VAL A 286 12.33 -1.60 -16.03
CA VAL A 286 12.39 -2.74 -16.95
C VAL A 286 11.70 -3.96 -16.33
N ASN A 287 12.09 -4.31 -15.12
CA ASN A 287 11.74 -5.60 -14.52
C ASN A 287 10.29 -5.67 -14.05
N ILE A 288 9.74 -4.59 -13.46
CA ILE A 288 8.35 -4.58 -13.00
C ILE A 288 7.38 -4.67 -14.20
N ALA A 289 7.66 -3.92 -15.29
CA ALA A 289 6.85 -4.03 -16.51
C ALA A 289 6.92 -5.42 -17.15
N ARG A 290 8.09 -6.09 -17.08
CA ARG A 290 8.26 -7.47 -17.53
C ARG A 290 7.45 -8.45 -16.66
N ALA A 291 7.51 -8.31 -15.34
CA ALA A 291 6.73 -9.11 -14.40
C ALA A 291 5.22 -8.97 -14.62
N TYR A 292 4.73 -7.74 -14.79
CA TYR A 292 3.33 -7.47 -15.11
C TYR A 292 2.89 -8.18 -16.40
N ARG A 293 3.64 -8.01 -17.50
CA ARG A 293 3.32 -8.67 -18.78
C ARG A 293 3.37 -10.21 -18.70
N ALA A 294 4.19 -10.76 -17.80
CA ALA A 294 4.26 -12.19 -17.54
C ALA A 294 3.10 -12.73 -16.67
N GLY A 295 2.22 -11.84 -16.18
CA GLY A 295 1.05 -12.21 -15.39
C GLY A 295 1.28 -12.29 -13.87
N VAL A 296 2.34 -11.69 -13.35
CA VAL A 296 2.52 -11.53 -11.90
C VAL A 296 1.43 -10.60 -11.37
N LYS A 297 0.80 -10.96 -10.26
CA LYS A 297 -0.23 -10.14 -9.60
C LYS A 297 0.39 -8.87 -9.04
N ILE A 298 0.02 -7.70 -9.57
CA ILE A 298 0.46 -6.40 -9.08
C ILE A 298 -0.61 -5.83 -8.14
N ALA A 299 -0.23 -5.53 -6.90
CA ALA A 299 -1.07 -4.81 -5.95
C ALA A 299 -0.52 -3.40 -5.74
N GLY A 300 -1.38 -2.39 -5.78
CA GLY A 300 -0.99 -1.00 -5.61
C GLY A 300 -0.51 -0.70 -4.20
N GLY A 301 0.65 -0.07 -4.09
CA GLY A 301 1.25 0.40 -2.85
C GLY A 301 2.39 1.35 -3.15
N SER A 302 2.48 2.48 -2.44
CA SER A 302 3.35 3.59 -2.82
C SER A 302 4.60 3.77 -1.97
N ASP A 303 4.70 3.09 -0.82
CA ASP A 303 5.74 3.38 0.18
C ASP A 303 5.69 4.84 0.70
N ALA A 304 4.45 5.35 0.84
CA ALA A 304 4.22 6.71 1.33
C ALA A 304 4.87 6.92 2.71
N GLY A 305 5.51 8.07 2.87
CA GLY A 305 6.36 8.41 4.01
C GLY A 305 7.84 8.47 3.66
N THR A 306 8.29 7.85 2.56
CA THR A 306 9.64 8.03 2.02
C THR A 306 9.84 9.45 1.47
N PRO A 307 11.09 9.96 1.29
CA PRO A 307 11.31 11.33 0.87
C PRO A 307 10.54 11.75 -0.39
N TYR A 308 9.86 12.89 -0.32
CA TYR A 308 8.99 13.49 -1.35
C TYR A 308 7.75 12.65 -1.72
N ASN A 309 7.47 11.58 -1.01
CA ASN A 309 6.38 10.67 -1.26
C ASN A 309 5.28 10.84 -0.20
N LEU A 310 4.44 11.85 -0.41
CA LEU A 310 3.40 12.27 0.52
C LEU A 310 2.23 11.27 0.58
N HIS A 311 1.59 11.15 1.73
CA HIS A 311 0.46 10.23 1.96
C HIS A 311 -0.78 10.56 1.13
N GLU A 312 -0.96 11.83 0.76
CA GLU A 312 -2.03 12.30 -0.13
C GLU A 312 -1.76 12.08 -1.62
N ASN A 313 -0.55 11.65 -2.01
CA ASN A 313 -0.14 11.55 -3.41
C ASN A 313 -0.25 10.14 -4.01
N TYR A 314 -1.07 9.26 -3.44
CA TYR A 314 -1.19 7.87 -3.90
C TYR A 314 -1.69 7.74 -5.36
N ALA A 315 -2.47 8.69 -5.85
CA ALA A 315 -2.89 8.72 -7.25
C ALA A 315 -1.70 8.74 -8.23
N TYR A 316 -0.54 9.27 -7.81
CA TYR A 316 0.68 9.27 -8.63
C TYR A 316 1.25 7.85 -8.82
N GLU A 317 1.17 6.97 -7.80
CA GLU A 317 1.51 5.55 -7.98
C GLU A 317 0.64 4.89 -9.07
N ILE A 318 -0.66 5.24 -9.10
CA ILE A 318 -1.61 4.69 -10.08
C ILE A 318 -1.28 5.22 -11.49
N GLU A 319 -0.91 6.49 -11.61
CA GLU A 319 -0.42 7.10 -12.87
C GLU A 319 0.89 6.42 -13.33
N LEU A 320 1.82 6.14 -12.42
CA LEU A 320 3.06 5.44 -12.74
C LEU A 320 2.81 3.97 -13.18
N MET A 321 1.83 3.28 -12.60
CA MET A 321 1.44 1.96 -13.10
C MET A 321 0.97 2.04 -14.56
N GLN A 322 0.23 3.07 -14.95
CA GLN A 322 -0.16 3.27 -16.34
C GLN A 322 1.05 3.62 -17.21
N THR A 323 1.87 4.58 -16.82
CA THR A 323 2.93 5.15 -17.67
C THR A 323 4.17 4.27 -17.75
N LEU A 324 4.56 3.60 -16.67
CA LEU A 324 5.77 2.76 -16.62
C LEU A 324 5.48 1.28 -16.91
N LEU A 325 4.34 0.75 -16.47
CA LEU A 325 4.04 -0.67 -16.66
C LEU A 325 3.21 -0.92 -17.93
N GLY A 326 2.57 0.12 -18.47
CA GLY A 326 1.67 0.01 -19.63
C GLY A 326 0.29 -0.54 -19.29
N MET A 327 -0.14 -0.40 -18.03
CA MET A 327 -1.49 -0.77 -17.63
C MET A 327 -2.53 0.16 -18.27
N THR A 328 -3.69 -0.37 -18.60
CA THR A 328 -4.85 0.46 -18.88
C THR A 328 -5.32 1.16 -17.61
N PRO A 329 -6.07 2.28 -17.70
CA PRO A 329 -6.62 2.93 -16.50
C PRO A 329 -7.41 1.98 -15.59
N ARG A 330 -8.17 1.04 -16.14
CA ARG A 330 -8.94 0.05 -15.37
C ARG A 330 -8.03 -0.95 -14.64
N GLU A 331 -6.97 -1.42 -15.28
CA GLU A 331 -6.01 -2.33 -14.65
C GLU A 331 -5.26 -1.65 -13.51
N ALA A 332 -4.85 -0.39 -13.70
CA ALA A 332 -4.20 0.40 -12.65
C ALA A 332 -5.15 0.67 -11.46
N LEU A 333 -6.43 1.01 -11.73
CA LEU A 333 -7.43 1.15 -10.68
C LEU A 333 -7.68 -0.19 -9.96
N HIS A 334 -7.82 -1.29 -10.70
CA HIS A 334 -8.00 -2.63 -10.12
C HIS A 334 -6.84 -3.03 -9.23
N ALA A 335 -5.59 -2.77 -9.64
CA ALA A 335 -4.41 -2.99 -8.82
C ALA A 335 -4.44 -2.18 -7.52
N ALA A 336 -4.90 -0.92 -7.58
CA ALA A 336 -4.98 0.02 -6.44
C ALA A 336 -6.28 -0.08 -5.63
N THR A 337 -7.16 -1.02 -5.94
CA THR A 337 -8.44 -1.25 -5.24
C THR A 337 -8.66 -2.74 -5.01
N GLY A 338 -9.21 -3.48 -5.96
CA GLY A 338 -9.58 -4.89 -5.82
C GLY A 338 -8.41 -5.79 -5.43
N VAL A 339 -7.27 -5.72 -6.15
CA VAL A 339 -6.10 -6.57 -5.89
C VAL A 339 -5.43 -6.20 -4.57
N ALA A 340 -5.23 -4.90 -4.29
CA ALA A 340 -4.68 -4.45 -3.02
C ALA A 340 -5.62 -4.78 -1.84
N GLY A 341 -6.94 -4.70 -2.04
CA GLY A 341 -7.94 -5.10 -1.05
C GLY A 341 -7.91 -6.61 -0.75
N GLU A 342 -7.77 -7.43 -1.80
CA GLU A 342 -7.55 -8.89 -1.67
C GLU A 342 -6.28 -9.19 -0.88
N LEU A 343 -5.16 -8.52 -1.21
CA LEU A 343 -3.90 -8.68 -0.49
C LEU A 343 -4.01 -8.28 0.99
N ILE A 344 -4.69 -7.18 1.32
CA ILE A 344 -4.82 -6.74 2.72
C ILE A 344 -5.82 -7.63 3.50
N GLY A 345 -6.87 -8.13 2.86
CA GLY A 345 -7.82 -9.06 3.45
C GLY A 345 -8.87 -8.43 4.39
N LEU A 346 -9.10 -7.10 4.28
CA LEU A 346 -10.09 -6.38 5.11
C LEU A 346 -11.48 -6.24 4.44
N GLY A 347 -11.73 -6.95 3.34
CA GLY A 347 -13.00 -6.89 2.62
C GLY A 347 -13.27 -5.51 2.03
N THR A 348 -12.29 -4.89 1.41
CA THR A 348 -12.35 -3.54 0.80
C THR A 348 -11.86 -3.55 -0.64
N GLY A 349 -11.98 -2.43 -1.35
CA GLY A 349 -11.47 -2.26 -2.72
C GLY A 349 -12.44 -2.68 -3.83
N ILE A 350 -13.60 -3.25 -3.49
CA ILE A 350 -14.65 -3.61 -4.46
C ILE A 350 -15.99 -3.06 -3.98
N LEU A 351 -16.78 -2.52 -4.92
CA LEU A 351 -18.13 -2.04 -4.67
C LEU A 351 -19.17 -3.08 -5.12
N SER A 352 -19.77 -3.76 -4.15
CA SER A 352 -20.88 -4.68 -4.37
C SER A 352 -21.82 -4.70 -3.14
N PRO A 353 -23.08 -5.15 -3.28
CA PRO A 353 -23.98 -5.27 -2.14
C PRO A 353 -23.36 -6.07 -0.99
N GLY A 354 -23.49 -5.56 0.23
CA GLY A 354 -22.91 -6.14 1.46
C GLY A 354 -21.50 -5.65 1.79
N MET A 355 -20.75 -5.10 0.80
CA MET A 355 -19.41 -4.54 1.03
C MET A 355 -19.48 -3.16 1.70
N PRO A 356 -18.38 -2.72 2.35
CA PRO A 356 -18.29 -1.36 2.89
C PRO A 356 -18.55 -0.32 1.80
N ALA A 357 -19.29 0.73 2.13
CA ALA A 357 -19.53 1.86 1.24
C ALA A 357 -18.32 2.81 1.26
N ASP A 358 -17.20 2.34 0.70
CA ASP A 358 -15.97 3.10 0.49
C ASP A 358 -15.90 3.49 -0.99
N LEU A 359 -16.19 4.75 -1.30
CA LEU A 359 -16.27 5.18 -2.69
C LEU A 359 -15.82 6.62 -2.89
N LEU A 360 -15.32 6.90 -4.09
CA LEU A 360 -14.95 8.23 -4.55
C LEU A 360 -15.94 8.70 -5.59
N LEU A 361 -16.34 9.97 -5.47
CA LEU A 361 -17.11 10.69 -6.47
C LEU A 361 -16.14 11.55 -7.28
N LEU A 362 -16.18 11.44 -8.60
CA LEU A 362 -15.32 12.15 -9.52
C LEU A 362 -16.16 13.03 -10.48
N ASP A 363 -15.57 14.12 -10.97
CA ASP A 363 -16.19 15.10 -11.85
C ASP A 363 -16.16 14.73 -13.34
N ASP A 364 -15.32 13.76 -13.73
CA ASP A 364 -15.28 13.15 -15.08
C ASP A 364 -14.91 11.67 -14.98
N ASP A 365 -14.86 10.99 -16.12
CA ASP A 365 -14.41 9.61 -16.23
C ASP A 365 -12.89 9.51 -16.08
N PHE A 366 -12.43 8.86 -15.01
CA PHE A 366 -11.01 8.68 -14.73
C PHE A 366 -10.26 7.90 -15.84
N ALA A 367 -10.97 7.13 -16.65
CA ALA A 367 -10.36 6.41 -17.76
C ALA A 367 -9.87 7.34 -18.88
N LYS A 368 -10.34 8.58 -18.93
CA LYS A 368 -9.82 9.62 -19.83
C LYS A 368 -8.55 10.30 -19.28
N ASP A 369 -8.52 10.54 -17.98
CA ASP A 369 -7.40 11.12 -17.26
C ASP A 369 -7.34 10.55 -15.84
N ILE A 370 -6.40 9.64 -15.62
CA ILE A 370 -6.22 8.95 -14.33
C ILE A 370 -5.88 9.91 -13.19
N ARG A 371 -5.33 11.09 -13.50
CA ARG A 371 -4.92 12.11 -12.51
C ARG A 371 -6.09 12.73 -11.75
N ILE A 372 -7.32 12.60 -12.23
CA ILE A 372 -8.50 13.07 -11.49
C ILE A 372 -8.72 12.31 -10.18
N LEU A 373 -8.16 11.11 -10.04
CA LEU A 373 -8.16 10.34 -8.79
C LEU A 373 -7.48 11.08 -7.63
N ALA A 374 -6.57 12.04 -7.92
CA ALA A 374 -5.90 12.86 -6.92
C ALA A 374 -6.83 13.91 -6.26
N LYS A 375 -7.97 14.22 -6.88
CA LYS A 375 -8.88 15.30 -6.44
C LYS A 375 -10.35 14.85 -6.52
N PRO A 376 -10.76 13.86 -5.72
CA PRO A 376 -12.17 13.43 -5.71
C PRO A 376 -13.08 14.57 -5.23
N LEU A 377 -14.27 14.69 -5.82
CA LEU A 377 -15.32 15.62 -5.39
C LEU A 377 -15.83 15.30 -3.98
N ALA A 378 -15.86 14.02 -3.65
CA ALA A 378 -16.23 13.53 -2.32
C ALA A 378 -15.62 12.14 -2.09
N VAL A 379 -15.29 11.87 -0.85
CA VAL A 379 -14.82 10.58 -0.36
C VAL A 379 -15.81 10.06 0.66
N TYR A 380 -16.27 8.84 0.48
CA TYR A 380 -17.04 8.12 1.50
C TYR A 380 -16.21 6.97 2.05
N LYS A 381 -16.15 6.87 3.36
CA LYS A 381 -15.58 5.72 4.07
C LYS A 381 -16.63 5.11 4.99
N ALA A 382 -16.94 3.84 4.79
CA ALA A 382 -18.04 3.15 5.49
C ALA A 382 -19.33 3.97 5.47
N GLY A 383 -19.69 4.52 4.31
CA GLY A 383 -20.89 5.32 4.09
C GLY A 383 -20.88 6.71 4.74
N THR A 384 -19.83 7.09 5.44
CA THR A 384 -19.66 8.42 6.04
C THR A 384 -18.83 9.31 5.11
N LEU A 385 -19.35 10.51 4.83
CA LEU A 385 -18.61 11.53 4.08
C LEU A 385 -17.36 11.94 4.88
N VAL A 386 -16.23 11.95 4.24
CA VAL A 386 -14.94 12.40 4.81
C VAL A 386 -14.85 13.92 4.63
N ASP A 387 -14.56 14.63 5.73
CA ASP A 387 -14.40 16.10 5.80
C ASP A 387 -12.97 16.54 5.50
#